data_3d38a074629bfabd7e0e5c6ed9680fcb
#
_entry.id   3d38a074629bfabd7e0e5c6ed9680fcb
#
_cell.length_a   1.000
_cell.length_b   1.000
_cell.length_c   1.000
_cell.angle_alpha   90.00
_cell.angle_beta   90.00
_cell.angle_gamma   90.00
#
_symmetry.space_group_name_H-M   'P 1'
#
loop_
_entity.id
_entity.type
_entity.pdbx_description
1 polymer ?
#
loop_
_entity_poly.entity_id
_entity_poly.type
_entity_poly.pdbx_seq_one_letter_code
_entity_poly.pdbx_strand_id
1 'polypeptide(L)'
;VTDLTEPAPALRSDAPPATSPPATSPPATSPPATSLWSHARHIVAENPVTSFAFGLFALIVFAAIFGPSLVPIDPLASNTASALQPPSARHWFGTDQLGRDIFSRVIVATRLDFGIAVASVALVFVLGGLAGVTAGFFGGWTDKIVGRIADTIMAFPLFVLAMGIVAALGNSVGNIVLATAVVNFPLYARIARAEANVRREAGFVQAARLSGNSEWRLLLTQVLPNIMPIMAVQMSLTMGYAILNAAGLSFIGLGVRPPTPEWGIMVAEGASFIVSGEWWIAFFPGLALMIAVFCFNLLGDGVRDLVDPQRRT
;
A
#
# COMPACT_ATOMS: atom_id res chain seq x y z
N VAL A 1 30.63 -90.42 18.69
CA VAL A 1 30.97 -90.72 17.31
C VAL A 1 29.62 -90.76 16.54
N THR A 2 29.15 -89.72 15.97
CA THR A 2 28.04 -89.76 15.01
C THR A 2 28.30 -88.64 13.99
N ASP A 3 28.40 -89.10 12.79
CA ASP A 3 28.59 -88.47 11.54
C ASP A 3 27.34 -87.58 11.19
N LEU A 4 27.54 -86.34 10.89
CA LEU A 4 26.50 -85.44 10.39
C LEU A 4 27.04 -84.64 9.19
N THR A 5 27.08 -85.32 8.05
CA THR A 5 27.18 -84.67 6.75
C THR A 5 25.79 -84.58 6.14
N GLU A 6 25.14 -83.46 6.37
CA GLU A 6 23.92 -83.08 5.66
C GLU A 6 24.21 -81.88 4.77
N PRO A 7 23.99 -81.94 3.43
CA PRO A 7 24.24 -80.82 2.55
C PRO A 7 23.15 -79.79 2.68
N ALA A 8 23.54 -78.54 2.80
CA ALA A 8 22.64 -77.36 2.86
C ALA A 8 21.77 -77.23 1.59
N PRO A 9 20.47 -76.87 1.71
CA PRO A 9 19.59 -76.66 0.56
C PRO A 9 20.01 -75.45 -0.25
N ALA A 10 20.06 -75.60 -1.57
CA ALA A 10 20.35 -74.53 -2.52
C ALA A 10 19.30 -73.42 -2.41
N LEU A 11 19.74 -72.19 -2.07
CA LEU A 11 18.94 -70.98 -2.12
C LEU A 11 18.50 -70.74 -3.57
N ARG A 12 17.23 -70.97 -3.86
CA ARG A 12 16.61 -70.51 -5.09
C ARG A 12 16.62 -68.97 -5.05
N SER A 13 17.29 -68.36 -6.02
CA SER A 13 17.26 -66.95 -6.31
C SER A 13 15.91 -66.62 -6.99
N ASP A 14 14.92 -66.30 -6.19
CA ASP A 14 13.69 -65.66 -6.70
C ASP A 14 13.98 -64.15 -6.89
N ALA A 15 14.73 -63.83 -7.94
CA ALA A 15 14.80 -62.46 -8.40
C ALA A 15 13.44 -62.07 -9.00
N PRO A 16 12.77 -61.00 -8.52
CA PRO A 16 11.54 -60.55 -9.14
C PRO A 16 11.81 -60.12 -10.59
N PRO A 17 10.83 -60.29 -11.52
CA PRO A 17 11.02 -59.92 -12.89
C PRO A 17 11.31 -58.43 -12.98
N ALA A 18 12.30 -58.07 -13.82
CA ALA A 18 12.67 -56.67 -14.06
C ALA A 18 11.42 -55.85 -14.44
N THR A 19 11.01 -54.99 -13.54
CA THR A 19 9.94 -54.00 -13.83
C THR A 19 10.44 -53.10 -14.93
N SER A 20 9.72 -53.07 -16.04
CA SER A 20 9.95 -52.13 -17.14
C SER A 20 10.08 -50.70 -16.58
N PRO A 21 11.03 -49.90 -17.08
CA PRO A 21 11.16 -48.52 -16.60
C PRO A 21 9.81 -47.79 -16.77
N PRO A 22 9.39 -46.96 -15.80
CA PRO A 22 8.15 -46.24 -15.91
C PRO A 22 8.17 -45.37 -17.19
N ALA A 23 7.10 -45.46 -17.96
CA ALA A 23 6.95 -44.68 -19.17
C ALA A 23 7.23 -43.21 -18.80
N THR A 24 8.24 -42.65 -19.46
CA THR A 24 8.56 -41.22 -19.33
C THR A 24 7.33 -40.43 -19.75
N SER A 25 6.64 -39.86 -18.76
CA SER A 25 5.58 -38.90 -19.01
C SER A 25 6.13 -37.82 -19.96
N PRO A 26 5.41 -37.42 -21.02
CA PRO A 26 5.88 -36.34 -21.85
C PRO A 26 6.14 -35.12 -20.96
N PRO A 27 7.21 -34.35 -21.24
CA PRO A 27 7.51 -33.15 -20.46
C PRO A 27 6.24 -32.29 -20.44
N ALA A 28 5.78 -31.94 -19.24
CA ALA A 28 4.67 -31.02 -19.09
C ALA A 28 5.05 -29.75 -19.87
N THR A 29 4.34 -29.52 -20.98
CA THR A 29 4.49 -28.28 -21.72
C THR A 29 4.10 -27.17 -20.80
N SER A 30 5.09 -26.41 -20.31
CA SER A 30 4.85 -25.20 -19.55
C SER A 30 3.88 -24.33 -20.35
N PRO A 31 2.76 -23.88 -19.76
CA PRO A 31 1.84 -23.01 -20.48
C PRO A 31 2.62 -21.78 -20.99
N PRO A 32 2.29 -21.30 -22.18
CA PRO A 32 2.97 -20.13 -22.73
C PRO A 32 2.91 -19.00 -21.69
N ALA A 33 4.05 -18.34 -21.46
CA ALA A 33 4.14 -17.20 -20.55
C ALA A 33 3.11 -16.15 -20.99
N THR A 34 1.96 -16.14 -20.33
CA THR A 34 0.91 -15.15 -20.59
C THR A 34 1.48 -13.79 -20.25
N SER A 35 1.36 -12.83 -21.15
CA SER A 35 1.83 -11.48 -20.93
C SER A 35 1.20 -10.95 -19.64
N LEU A 36 1.94 -10.18 -18.84
CA LEU A 36 1.43 -9.57 -17.59
C LEU A 36 0.11 -8.82 -17.83
N TRP A 37 -0.08 -8.25 -19.02
CA TRP A 37 -1.30 -7.57 -19.43
C TRP A 37 -2.49 -8.52 -19.64
N SER A 38 -2.28 -9.68 -20.25
CA SER A 38 -3.36 -10.67 -20.43
C SER A 38 -3.77 -11.27 -19.09
N HIS A 39 -2.80 -11.51 -18.19
CA HIS A 39 -3.06 -11.98 -16.84
C HIS A 39 -3.82 -10.94 -16.00
N ALA A 40 -3.38 -9.69 -16.01
CA ALA A 40 -4.07 -8.60 -15.32
C ALA A 40 -5.52 -8.42 -15.81
N ARG A 41 -5.72 -8.46 -17.16
CA ARG A 41 -7.06 -8.37 -17.76
C ARG A 41 -7.95 -9.53 -17.34
N HIS A 42 -7.40 -10.73 -17.22
CA HIS A 42 -8.15 -11.93 -16.81
C HIS A 42 -8.60 -11.81 -15.35
N ILE A 43 -7.68 -11.48 -14.42
CA ILE A 43 -8.02 -11.29 -13.00
C ILE A 43 -9.04 -10.17 -12.80
N VAL A 44 -8.87 -9.03 -13.49
CA VAL A 44 -9.82 -7.93 -13.43
C VAL A 44 -11.18 -8.36 -13.98
N ALA A 45 -11.24 -9.16 -15.05
CA ALA A 45 -12.51 -9.62 -15.64
C ALA A 45 -13.24 -10.67 -14.77
N GLU A 46 -12.51 -11.50 -14.05
CA GLU A 46 -13.10 -12.58 -13.23
C GLU A 46 -13.46 -12.15 -11.81
N ASN A 47 -12.79 -11.12 -11.27
CA ASN A 47 -13.06 -10.64 -9.91
C ASN A 47 -13.78 -9.28 -9.95
N PRO A 48 -15.10 -9.22 -9.74
CA PRO A 48 -15.86 -7.98 -9.79
C PRO A 48 -15.43 -6.97 -8.71
N VAL A 49 -14.95 -7.44 -7.56
CA VAL A 49 -14.45 -6.58 -6.48
C VAL A 49 -13.17 -5.88 -6.91
N THR A 50 -12.26 -6.61 -7.54
CA THR A 50 -11.02 -6.05 -8.09
C THR A 50 -11.31 -5.05 -9.20
N SER A 51 -12.24 -5.36 -10.11
CA SER A 51 -12.67 -4.42 -11.17
C SER A 51 -13.26 -3.14 -10.60
N PHE A 52 -14.11 -3.26 -9.58
CA PHE A 52 -14.69 -2.12 -8.87
C PHE A 52 -13.60 -1.26 -8.20
N ALA A 53 -12.62 -1.89 -7.53
CA ALA A 53 -11.52 -1.20 -6.90
C ALA A 53 -10.68 -0.38 -7.89
N PHE A 54 -10.31 -0.97 -9.03
CA PHE A 54 -9.57 -0.26 -10.08
C PHE A 54 -10.40 0.84 -10.75
N GLY A 55 -11.70 0.62 -10.96
CA GLY A 55 -12.61 1.63 -11.48
C GLY A 55 -12.75 2.84 -10.53
N LEU A 56 -12.93 2.57 -9.24
CA LEU A 56 -13.00 3.61 -8.22
C LEU A 56 -11.67 4.38 -8.08
N PHE A 57 -10.55 3.67 -8.13
CA PHE A 57 -9.21 4.28 -8.13
C PHE A 57 -9.02 5.19 -9.35
N ALA A 58 -9.40 4.72 -10.54
CA ALA A 58 -9.33 5.52 -11.76
C ALA A 58 -10.20 6.78 -11.66
N LEU A 59 -11.38 6.69 -11.02
CA LEU A 59 -12.25 7.84 -10.77
C LEU A 59 -11.60 8.85 -9.81
N ILE A 60 -10.96 8.39 -8.72
CA ILE A 60 -10.24 9.26 -7.77
C ILE A 60 -9.06 9.95 -8.47
N VAL A 61 -8.27 9.21 -9.26
CA VAL A 61 -7.16 9.78 -10.03
C VAL A 61 -7.68 10.80 -11.06
N PHE A 62 -8.77 10.48 -11.74
CA PHE A 62 -9.42 11.41 -12.67
C PHE A 62 -9.87 12.68 -11.96
N ALA A 63 -10.53 12.57 -10.80
CA ALA A 63 -10.94 13.71 -10.00
C ALA A 63 -9.74 14.53 -9.48
N ALA A 64 -8.63 13.87 -9.09
CA ALA A 64 -7.41 14.54 -8.64
C ALA A 64 -6.74 15.36 -9.76
N ILE A 65 -6.77 14.86 -11.00
CA ILE A 65 -6.11 15.51 -12.14
C ILE A 65 -7.03 16.59 -12.75
N PHE A 66 -8.26 16.22 -13.06
CA PHE A 66 -9.18 17.04 -13.84
C PHE A 66 -10.21 17.79 -13.00
N GLY A 67 -10.44 17.37 -11.74
CA GLY A 67 -11.43 17.95 -10.85
C GLY A 67 -11.36 19.48 -10.76
N PRO A 68 -10.19 20.10 -10.54
CA PRO A 68 -10.08 21.56 -10.50
C PRO A 68 -10.56 22.29 -11.76
N SER A 69 -10.55 21.63 -12.92
CA SER A 69 -11.01 22.19 -14.19
C SER A 69 -12.47 21.86 -14.51
N LEU A 70 -13.07 20.92 -13.78
CA LEU A 70 -14.44 20.45 -14.04
C LEU A 70 -15.48 20.98 -13.06
N VAL A 71 -15.05 21.56 -11.95
CA VAL A 71 -16.00 22.11 -10.96
C VAL A 71 -16.76 23.30 -11.50
N PRO A 72 -18.09 23.35 -11.27
CA PRO A 72 -18.95 24.40 -11.83
C PRO A 72 -18.79 25.75 -11.14
N ILE A 73 -18.31 25.76 -9.88
CA ILE A 73 -18.20 26.96 -9.03
C ILE A 73 -16.78 27.02 -8.46
N ASP A 74 -16.19 28.21 -8.40
CA ASP A 74 -14.87 28.39 -7.75
C ASP A 74 -14.94 27.95 -6.28
N PRO A 75 -14.11 26.98 -5.85
CA PRO A 75 -14.12 26.42 -4.50
C PRO A 75 -13.74 27.44 -3.41
N LEU A 76 -13.15 28.57 -3.78
CA LEU A 76 -12.74 29.65 -2.87
C LEU A 76 -13.70 30.83 -2.88
N ALA A 77 -14.62 30.93 -3.86
CA ALA A 77 -15.57 32.00 -3.94
C ALA A 77 -16.52 31.98 -2.74
N SER A 78 -16.44 33.00 -1.90
CA SER A 78 -17.28 33.16 -0.71
C SER A 78 -18.48 34.05 -1.05
N ASN A 79 -19.69 33.63 -0.63
CA ASN A 79 -20.92 34.39 -0.76
C ASN A 79 -21.77 34.25 0.52
N THR A 80 -21.60 35.15 1.46
CA THR A 80 -22.28 35.12 2.77
C THR A 80 -23.80 35.12 2.67
N ALA A 81 -24.38 35.65 1.59
CA ALA A 81 -25.82 35.60 1.33
C ALA A 81 -26.32 34.17 1.05
N SER A 82 -25.41 33.27 0.67
CA SER A 82 -25.68 31.85 0.43
C SER A 82 -25.09 30.95 1.52
N ALA A 83 -24.74 31.51 2.70
CA ALA A 83 -24.14 30.71 3.79
C ALA A 83 -25.12 29.65 4.31
N LEU A 84 -24.59 28.44 4.65
CA LEU A 84 -25.32 27.36 5.29
C LEU A 84 -26.56 26.87 4.52
N GLN A 85 -26.56 27.01 3.19
CA GLN A 85 -27.69 26.51 2.38
C GLN A 85 -27.60 24.97 2.26
N PRO A 86 -28.74 24.28 2.42
CA PRO A 86 -28.79 22.84 2.25
C PRO A 86 -28.54 22.42 0.80
N PRO A 87 -28.27 21.12 0.55
CA PRO A 87 -28.14 20.58 -0.79
C PRO A 87 -29.30 20.98 -1.70
N SER A 88 -28.98 21.45 -2.91
CA SER A 88 -29.93 21.99 -3.89
C SER A 88 -29.43 21.74 -5.31
N ALA A 89 -30.29 22.03 -6.33
CA ALA A 89 -29.88 21.95 -7.73
C ALA A 89 -28.72 22.87 -8.10
N ARG A 90 -28.54 23.99 -7.39
CA ARG A 90 -27.43 24.91 -7.57
C ARG A 90 -26.18 24.52 -6.80
N HIS A 91 -26.34 24.05 -5.57
CA HIS A 91 -25.28 23.58 -4.67
C HIS A 91 -25.53 22.14 -4.29
N TRP A 92 -24.99 21.21 -5.05
CA TRP A 92 -25.30 19.78 -4.93
C TRP A 92 -25.05 19.21 -3.53
N PHE A 93 -24.00 19.67 -2.87
CA PHE A 93 -23.68 19.29 -1.49
C PHE A 93 -23.97 20.40 -0.47
N GLY A 94 -24.70 21.45 -0.89
CA GLY A 94 -24.93 22.63 -0.06
C GLY A 94 -23.73 23.57 0.00
N THR A 95 -23.81 24.55 0.92
CA THR A 95 -22.74 25.53 1.15
C THR A 95 -22.25 25.51 2.59
N ASP A 96 -21.03 25.97 2.80
CA ASP A 96 -20.43 26.13 4.12
C ASP A 96 -20.81 27.48 4.80
N GLN A 97 -20.20 27.75 5.96
CA GLN A 97 -20.45 28.98 6.74
C GLN A 97 -20.04 30.28 6.03
N LEU A 98 -19.24 30.21 4.99
CA LEU A 98 -18.84 31.33 4.16
C LEU A 98 -19.60 31.36 2.83
N GLY A 99 -20.58 30.45 2.63
CA GLY A 99 -21.34 30.31 1.39
C GLY A 99 -20.52 29.72 0.23
N ARG A 100 -19.42 29.03 0.52
CA ARG A 100 -18.59 28.32 -0.49
C ARG A 100 -19.26 27.01 -0.86
N ASP A 101 -19.17 26.61 -2.14
CA ASP A 101 -19.79 25.39 -2.64
C ASP A 101 -19.02 24.14 -2.17
N ILE A 102 -19.69 23.28 -1.38
CA ILE A 102 -19.05 22.08 -0.78
C ILE A 102 -18.69 21.06 -1.85
N PHE A 103 -19.52 20.87 -2.88
CA PHE A 103 -19.21 19.92 -3.96
C PHE A 103 -17.89 20.26 -4.65
N SER A 104 -17.75 21.53 -5.08
CA SER A 104 -16.53 21.99 -5.74
C SER A 104 -15.30 21.86 -4.83
N ARG A 105 -15.45 22.18 -3.53
CA ARG A 105 -14.39 22.03 -2.54
C ARG A 105 -13.96 20.56 -2.34
N VAL A 106 -14.92 19.64 -2.23
CA VAL A 106 -14.64 18.19 -2.07
C VAL A 106 -13.89 17.65 -3.29
N ILE A 107 -14.31 18.01 -4.50
CA ILE A 107 -13.64 17.55 -5.73
C ILE A 107 -12.22 18.12 -5.85
N VAL A 108 -12.04 19.42 -5.57
CA VAL A 108 -10.70 20.04 -5.64
C VAL A 108 -9.77 19.53 -4.55
N ALA A 109 -10.30 19.27 -3.35
CA ALA A 109 -9.54 18.68 -2.25
C ALA A 109 -8.93 17.32 -2.60
N THR A 110 -9.60 16.51 -3.46
CA THR A 110 -9.09 15.21 -3.92
C THR A 110 -7.64 15.29 -4.40
N ARG A 111 -7.30 16.37 -5.13
CA ARG A 111 -5.93 16.55 -5.67
C ARG A 111 -4.89 16.68 -4.57
N LEU A 112 -5.21 17.44 -3.53
CA LEU A 112 -4.29 17.69 -2.41
C LEU A 112 -4.16 16.45 -1.54
N ASP A 113 -5.29 15.84 -1.13
CA ASP A 113 -5.32 14.67 -0.26
C ASP A 113 -4.66 13.46 -0.90
N PHE A 114 -4.97 13.19 -2.19
CA PHE A 114 -4.31 12.17 -2.97
C PHE A 114 -2.80 12.45 -3.12
N GLY A 115 -2.42 13.71 -3.38
CA GLY A 115 -1.03 14.15 -3.47
C GLY A 115 -0.24 13.93 -2.18
N ILE A 116 -0.82 14.25 -1.02
CA ILE A 116 -0.23 14.00 0.30
C ILE A 116 -0.03 12.49 0.51
N ALA A 117 -1.03 11.67 0.20
CA ALA A 117 -0.94 10.22 0.36
C ALA A 117 0.17 9.63 -0.51
N VAL A 118 0.19 9.96 -1.81
CA VAL A 118 1.21 9.48 -2.75
C VAL A 118 2.60 9.90 -2.31
N ALA A 119 2.79 11.18 -1.97
CA ALA A 119 4.10 11.71 -1.55
C ALA A 119 4.59 11.05 -0.25
N SER A 120 3.72 10.87 0.74
CA SER A 120 4.07 10.23 2.02
C SER A 120 4.44 8.77 1.82
N VAL A 121 3.66 8.04 1.03
CA VAL A 121 3.90 6.62 0.76
C VAL A 121 5.15 6.43 -0.10
N ALA A 122 5.37 7.27 -1.12
CA ALA A 122 6.60 7.23 -1.92
C ALA A 122 7.83 7.49 -1.05
N LEU A 123 7.77 8.48 -0.16
CA LEU A 123 8.88 8.81 0.74
C LEU A 123 9.19 7.65 1.69
N VAL A 124 8.20 7.08 2.35
CA VAL A 124 8.43 5.95 3.27
C VAL A 124 8.81 4.67 2.54
N PHE A 125 8.27 4.44 1.34
CA PHE A 125 8.66 3.30 0.50
C PHE A 125 10.15 3.34 0.18
N VAL A 126 10.66 4.51 -0.22
CA VAL A 126 12.09 4.67 -0.53
C VAL A 126 12.92 4.57 0.75
N LEU A 127 12.63 5.37 1.78
CA LEU A 127 13.47 5.42 2.98
C LEU A 127 13.35 4.14 3.82
N GLY A 128 12.14 3.73 4.15
CA GLY A 128 11.88 2.53 4.97
C GLY A 128 12.18 1.24 4.21
N GLY A 129 11.84 1.19 2.92
CA GLY A 129 12.12 0.04 2.06
C GLY A 129 13.62 -0.19 1.89
N LEU A 130 14.39 0.83 1.50
CA LEU A 130 15.85 0.70 1.35
C LEU A 130 16.55 0.40 2.68
N ALA A 131 16.16 1.08 3.77
CA ALA A 131 16.68 0.80 5.10
C ALA A 131 16.40 -0.64 5.53
N GLY A 132 15.16 -1.13 5.32
CA GLY A 132 14.77 -2.49 5.64
C GLY A 132 15.50 -3.54 4.81
N VAL A 133 15.57 -3.33 3.48
CA VAL A 133 16.28 -4.25 2.57
C VAL A 133 17.76 -4.36 2.94
N THR A 134 18.44 -3.24 3.17
CA THR A 134 19.85 -3.24 3.57
C THR A 134 20.04 -3.90 4.94
N ALA A 135 19.16 -3.65 5.90
CA ALA A 135 19.20 -4.29 7.21
C ALA A 135 19.02 -5.82 7.11
N GLY A 136 18.05 -6.30 6.33
CA GLY A 136 17.78 -7.72 6.15
C GLY A 136 18.87 -8.44 5.36
N PHE A 137 19.44 -7.80 4.35
CA PHE A 137 20.45 -8.40 3.49
C PHE A 137 21.83 -8.48 4.14
N PHE A 138 22.32 -7.35 4.68
CA PHE A 138 23.67 -7.29 5.28
C PHE A 138 23.69 -7.78 6.74
N GLY A 139 22.59 -7.60 7.46
CA GLY A 139 22.55 -7.97 8.89
C GLY A 139 23.47 -7.10 9.77
N GLY A 140 23.91 -7.67 10.89
CA GLY A 140 24.94 -7.06 11.75
C GLY A 140 24.57 -5.70 12.31
N TRP A 141 25.44 -4.71 12.13
CA TRP A 141 25.24 -3.34 12.62
C TRP A 141 24.12 -2.58 11.88
N THR A 142 23.96 -2.78 10.57
CA THR A 142 22.88 -2.15 9.80
C THR A 142 21.52 -2.57 10.34
N ASP A 143 21.36 -3.85 10.63
CA ASP A 143 20.16 -4.43 11.21
C ASP A 143 19.87 -3.85 12.61
N LYS A 144 20.87 -3.77 13.46
CA LYS A 144 20.75 -3.21 14.81
C LYS A 144 20.34 -1.72 14.78
N ILE A 145 20.92 -0.93 13.88
CA ILE A 145 20.61 0.52 13.77
C ILE A 145 19.19 0.71 13.27
N VAL A 146 18.82 0.08 12.14
CA VAL A 146 17.47 0.21 11.57
C VAL A 146 16.41 -0.31 12.54
N GLY A 147 16.67 -1.44 13.21
CA GLY A 147 15.80 -1.98 14.24
C GLY A 147 15.62 -1.00 15.39
N ARG A 148 16.70 -0.38 15.89
CA ARG A 148 16.62 0.59 17.00
C ARG A 148 15.86 1.85 16.62
N ILE A 149 16.05 2.36 15.39
CA ILE A 149 15.26 3.50 14.89
C ILE A 149 13.76 3.13 14.83
N ALA A 150 13.45 1.98 14.25
CA ALA A 150 12.06 1.51 14.17
C ALA A 150 11.42 1.34 15.55
N ASP A 151 12.13 0.74 16.51
CA ASP A 151 11.65 0.54 17.87
C ASP A 151 11.47 1.87 18.62
N THR A 152 12.36 2.84 18.40
CA THR A 152 12.24 4.20 18.98
C THR A 152 10.99 4.90 18.47
N ILE A 153 10.71 4.84 17.16
CA ILE A 153 9.49 5.43 16.59
C ILE A 153 8.22 4.75 17.17
N MET A 154 8.24 3.42 17.28
CA MET A 154 7.10 2.66 17.80
C MET A 154 6.92 2.76 19.32
N ALA A 155 7.87 3.30 20.05
CA ALA A 155 7.71 3.57 21.48
C ALA A 155 6.68 4.69 21.77
N PHE A 156 6.38 5.51 20.76
CA PHE A 156 5.36 6.55 20.85
C PHE A 156 4.04 6.10 20.24
N PRO A 157 2.87 6.56 20.74
CA PRO A 157 1.63 6.47 19.99
C PRO A 157 1.80 7.21 18.65
N LEU A 158 1.66 6.48 17.52
CA LEU A 158 2.09 6.98 16.19
C LEU A 158 1.43 8.30 15.81
N PHE A 159 0.13 8.46 16.10
CA PHE A 159 -0.58 9.71 15.82
C PHE A 159 -0.07 10.88 16.67
N VAL A 160 0.24 10.64 17.97
CA VAL A 160 0.84 11.66 18.85
C VAL A 160 2.23 12.07 18.36
N LEU A 161 3.02 11.11 17.86
CA LEU A 161 4.32 11.42 17.26
C LEU A 161 4.15 12.29 16.00
N ALA A 162 3.20 11.96 15.12
CA ALA A 162 2.91 12.78 13.94
C ALA A 162 2.51 14.21 14.31
N MET A 163 1.63 14.35 15.32
CA MET A 163 1.25 15.67 15.87
C MET A 163 2.47 16.44 16.39
N GLY A 164 3.33 15.79 17.16
CA GLY A 164 4.55 16.40 17.70
C GLY A 164 5.51 16.88 16.61
N ILE A 165 5.68 16.10 15.54
CA ILE A 165 6.53 16.47 14.39
C ILE A 165 5.97 17.70 13.70
N VAL A 166 4.67 17.71 13.36
CA VAL A 166 4.05 18.86 12.67
C VAL A 166 3.99 20.09 13.57
N ALA A 167 3.70 19.93 14.86
CA ALA A 167 3.72 21.05 15.82
C ALA A 167 5.10 21.69 15.92
N ALA A 168 6.17 20.89 15.88
CA ALA A 168 7.56 21.38 15.96
C ALA A 168 8.04 22.02 14.66
N LEU A 169 7.67 21.47 13.50
CA LEU A 169 8.14 21.92 12.18
C LEU A 169 7.24 22.99 11.54
N GLY A 170 6.00 23.10 12.04
CA GLY A 170 4.98 24.00 11.49
C GLY A 170 4.03 23.33 10.50
N ASN A 171 2.86 23.96 10.29
CA ASN A 171 1.77 23.46 9.45
C ASN A 171 2.09 23.70 7.97
N SER A 172 2.62 22.71 7.30
CA SER A 172 2.82 22.70 5.85
C SER A 172 2.55 21.31 5.27
N VAL A 173 2.17 21.25 4.00
CA VAL A 173 1.97 19.98 3.29
C VAL A 173 3.21 19.10 3.37
N GLY A 174 4.40 19.69 3.19
CA GLY A 174 5.67 18.96 3.28
C GLY A 174 5.91 18.34 4.66
N ASN A 175 5.57 19.05 5.74
CA ASN A 175 5.73 18.56 7.11
C ASN A 175 4.69 17.46 7.45
N ILE A 176 3.48 17.54 6.90
CA ILE A 176 2.48 16.47 6.99
C ILE A 176 2.97 15.21 6.29
N VAL A 177 3.50 15.36 5.07
CA VAL A 177 4.11 14.26 4.30
C VAL A 177 5.26 13.62 5.08
N LEU A 178 6.17 14.43 5.62
CA LEU A 178 7.29 13.95 6.42
C LEU A 178 6.82 13.22 7.68
N ALA A 179 5.91 13.81 8.47
CA ALA A 179 5.39 13.21 9.68
C ALA A 179 4.71 11.87 9.38
N THR A 180 3.87 11.81 8.33
CA THR A 180 3.19 10.58 7.90
C THR A 180 4.20 9.52 7.44
N ALA A 181 5.26 9.90 6.73
CA ALA A 181 6.31 8.98 6.32
C ALA A 181 7.10 8.44 7.52
N VAL A 182 7.46 9.29 8.49
CA VAL A 182 8.21 8.88 9.70
C VAL A 182 7.42 7.87 10.52
N VAL A 183 6.13 8.10 10.77
CA VAL A 183 5.31 7.17 11.58
C VAL A 183 5.07 5.83 10.88
N ASN A 184 5.11 5.79 9.56
CA ASN A 184 4.99 4.55 8.78
C ASN A 184 6.35 3.86 8.51
N PHE A 185 7.48 4.50 8.78
CA PHE A 185 8.83 3.96 8.55
C PHE A 185 9.04 2.57 9.17
N PRO A 186 8.67 2.29 10.44
CA PRO A 186 8.90 0.99 11.06
C PRO A 186 8.24 -0.15 10.32
N LEU A 187 7.01 0.07 9.81
CA LEU A 187 6.25 -0.94 9.09
C LEU A 187 6.98 -1.35 7.80
N TYR A 188 7.40 -0.35 6.99
CA TYR A 188 8.12 -0.61 5.75
C TYR A 188 9.49 -1.26 6.00
N ALA A 189 10.23 -0.73 6.97
CA ALA A 189 11.54 -1.27 7.32
C ALA A 189 11.45 -2.72 7.78
N ARG A 190 10.45 -3.09 8.60
CA ARG A 190 10.28 -4.46 9.08
C ARG A 190 9.87 -5.43 7.98
N ILE A 191 8.92 -5.05 7.11
CA ILE A 191 8.50 -5.90 6.00
C ILE A 191 9.66 -6.12 5.03
N ALA A 192 10.30 -5.06 4.59
CA ALA A 192 11.42 -5.14 3.65
C ALA A 192 12.61 -5.93 4.23
N ARG A 193 12.89 -5.77 5.54
CA ARG A 193 13.90 -6.53 6.27
C ARG A 193 13.57 -8.04 6.28
N ALA A 194 12.36 -8.40 6.64
CA ALA A 194 11.94 -9.80 6.72
C ALA A 194 12.05 -10.49 5.35
N GLU A 195 11.58 -9.82 4.29
CA GLU A 195 11.62 -10.32 2.93
C GLU A 195 13.05 -10.45 2.39
N ALA A 196 13.91 -9.46 2.65
CA ALA A 196 15.31 -9.50 2.23
C ALA A 196 16.08 -10.60 2.96
N ASN A 197 15.80 -10.82 4.25
CA ASN A 197 16.44 -11.87 5.05
C ASN A 197 16.14 -13.28 4.52
N VAL A 198 14.90 -13.52 4.09
CA VAL A 198 14.52 -14.79 3.47
C VAL A 198 15.20 -14.97 2.11
N ARG A 199 15.19 -13.94 1.27
CA ARG A 199 15.70 -14.05 -0.10
C ARG A 199 17.21 -14.07 -0.22
N ARG A 200 17.95 -13.50 0.72
CA ARG A 200 19.43 -13.54 0.68
C ARG A 200 19.98 -14.98 0.72
N GLU A 201 19.23 -15.93 1.30
CA GLU A 201 19.60 -17.34 1.40
C GLU A 201 19.03 -18.18 0.25
N ALA A 202 18.26 -17.58 -0.66
CA ALA A 202 17.64 -18.30 -1.78
C ALA A 202 18.72 -18.80 -2.77
N GLY A 203 18.46 -19.96 -3.37
CA GLY A 203 19.41 -20.65 -4.27
C GLY A 203 19.88 -19.77 -5.45
N PHE A 204 19.00 -18.94 -6.03
CA PHE A 204 19.36 -18.04 -7.13
C PHE A 204 20.33 -16.93 -6.69
N VAL A 205 20.22 -16.43 -5.45
CA VAL A 205 21.18 -15.46 -4.88
C VAL A 205 22.52 -16.12 -4.60
N GLN A 206 22.51 -17.35 -4.06
CA GLN A 206 23.72 -18.11 -3.81
C GLN A 206 24.46 -18.45 -5.13
N ALA A 207 23.75 -18.87 -6.16
CA ALA A 207 24.31 -19.12 -7.48
C ALA A 207 24.94 -17.86 -8.09
N ALA A 208 24.26 -16.72 -7.99
CA ALA A 208 24.77 -15.44 -8.47
C ALA A 208 26.00 -14.97 -7.66
N ARG A 209 26.05 -15.25 -6.34
CA ARG A 209 27.22 -14.98 -5.48
C ARG A 209 28.42 -15.82 -5.91
N LEU A 210 28.24 -17.12 -6.15
CA LEU A 210 29.28 -18.02 -6.67
C LEU A 210 29.79 -17.59 -8.03
N SER A 211 28.98 -16.93 -8.84
CA SER A 211 29.36 -16.35 -10.14
C SER A 211 30.16 -15.03 -10.00
N GLY A 212 30.54 -14.63 -8.79
CA GLY A 212 31.42 -13.47 -8.54
C GLY A 212 30.71 -12.13 -8.49
N ASN A 213 29.37 -12.07 -8.39
CA ASN A 213 28.67 -10.82 -8.21
C ASN A 213 28.93 -10.19 -6.85
N SER A 214 29.10 -8.86 -6.80
CA SER A 214 29.23 -8.12 -5.54
C SER A 214 27.93 -8.11 -4.74
N GLU A 215 28.01 -8.03 -3.42
CA GLU A 215 26.84 -8.01 -2.51
C GLU A 215 25.86 -6.89 -2.85
N TRP A 216 26.34 -5.68 -3.19
CA TRP A 216 25.48 -4.59 -3.63
C TRP A 216 24.75 -4.89 -4.93
N ARG A 217 25.41 -5.54 -5.87
CA ARG A 217 24.76 -5.96 -7.12
C ARG A 217 23.71 -7.03 -6.85
N LEU A 218 23.98 -7.99 -5.98
CA LEU A 218 23.00 -8.99 -5.57
C LEU A 218 21.78 -8.35 -4.93
N LEU A 219 22.00 -7.41 -4.00
CA LEU A 219 20.93 -6.66 -3.36
C LEU A 219 20.02 -5.95 -4.37
N LEU A 220 20.61 -5.17 -5.28
CA LEU A 220 19.85 -4.31 -6.19
C LEU A 220 19.22 -5.07 -7.36
N THR A 221 19.86 -6.13 -7.86
CA THR A 221 19.40 -6.84 -9.07
C THR A 221 18.67 -8.15 -8.79
N GLN A 222 18.90 -8.77 -7.64
CA GLN A 222 18.30 -10.05 -7.30
C GLN A 222 17.30 -9.94 -6.15
N VAL A 223 17.64 -9.26 -5.06
CA VAL A 223 16.79 -9.22 -3.86
C VAL A 223 15.71 -8.14 -4.00
N LEU A 224 16.11 -6.90 -4.27
CA LEU A 224 15.19 -5.75 -4.32
C LEU A 224 14.03 -5.97 -5.33
N PRO A 225 14.26 -6.40 -6.59
CA PRO A 225 13.15 -6.62 -7.52
C PRO A 225 12.19 -7.73 -7.05
N ASN A 226 12.71 -8.74 -6.36
CA ASN A 226 11.92 -9.87 -5.88
C ASN A 226 11.07 -9.57 -4.63
N ILE A 227 11.30 -8.47 -3.93
CA ILE A 227 10.46 -8.01 -2.82
C ILE A 227 9.46 -6.92 -3.27
N MET A 228 9.65 -6.32 -4.45
CA MET A 228 8.77 -5.25 -4.96
C MET A 228 7.29 -5.63 -4.98
N PRO A 229 6.90 -6.85 -5.32
CA PRO A 229 5.51 -7.26 -5.32
C PRO A 229 4.83 -7.08 -3.94
N ILE A 230 5.44 -7.56 -2.87
CA ILE A 230 4.87 -7.43 -1.53
C ILE A 230 4.90 -5.97 -1.03
N MET A 231 5.94 -5.23 -1.41
CA MET A 231 6.03 -3.80 -1.10
C MET A 231 4.95 -2.99 -1.82
N ALA A 232 4.57 -3.37 -3.05
CA ALA A 232 3.48 -2.72 -3.79
C ALA A 232 2.11 -2.91 -3.11
N VAL A 233 1.83 -4.11 -2.60
CA VAL A 233 0.64 -4.36 -1.77
C VAL A 233 0.64 -3.45 -0.54
N GLN A 234 1.78 -3.37 0.16
CA GLN A 234 1.92 -2.51 1.33
C GLN A 234 1.70 -1.03 1.01
N MET A 235 2.20 -0.56 -0.16
CA MET A 235 1.95 0.81 -0.61
C MET A 235 0.47 1.13 -0.70
N SER A 236 -0.32 0.27 -1.33
CA SER A 236 -1.78 0.49 -1.49
C SER A 236 -2.48 0.60 -0.14
N LEU A 237 -2.20 -0.32 0.79
CA LEU A 237 -2.79 -0.29 2.14
C LEU A 237 -2.38 0.98 2.92
N THR A 238 -1.12 1.38 2.80
CA THR A 238 -0.61 2.56 3.51
C THR A 238 -1.17 3.86 2.95
N MET A 239 -1.60 3.92 1.67
CA MET A 239 -2.25 5.11 1.12
C MET A 239 -3.53 5.49 1.86
N GLY A 240 -4.37 4.50 2.21
CA GLY A 240 -5.55 4.74 3.05
C GLY A 240 -5.19 5.30 4.43
N TYR A 241 -4.19 4.73 5.08
CA TYR A 241 -3.67 5.24 6.36
C TYR A 241 -3.08 6.66 6.24
N ALA A 242 -2.36 6.94 5.16
CA ALA A 242 -1.76 8.26 4.94
C ALA A 242 -2.82 9.36 4.82
N ILE A 243 -3.91 9.09 4.10
CA ILE A 243 -5.05 10.02 4.01
C ILE A 243 -5.68 10.24 5.39
N LEU A 244 -5.95 9.17 6.14
CA LEU A 244 -6.54 9.29 7.48
C LEU A 244 -5.63 10.05 8.45
N ASN A 245 -4.32 9.82 8.41
CA ASN A 245 -3.37 10.56 9.25
C ASN A 245 -3.34 12.05 8.87
N ALA A 246 -3.29 12.38 7.58
CA ALA A 246 -3.29 13.76 7.11
C ALA A 246 -4.59 14.48 7.48
N ALA A 247 -5.74 13.83 7.21
CA ALA A 247 -7.05 14.36 7.58
C ALA A 247 -7.22 14.53 9.10
N GLY A 248 -6.71 13.58 9.90
CA GLY A 248 -6.71 13.68 11.36
C GLY A 248 -5.87 14.84 11.88
N LEU A 249 -4.66 15.06 11.32
CA LEU A 249 -3.82 16.22 11.65
C LEU A 249 -4.51 17.54 11.27
N SER A 250 -5.16 17.58 10.10
CA SER A 250 -5.91 18.75 9.65
C SER A 250 -7.14 19.01 10.53
N PHE A 251 -7.86 17.95 10.93
CA PHE A 251 -9.02 18.02 11.82
C PHE A 251 -8.70 18.69 13.16
N ILE A 252 -7.53 18.42 13.74
CA ILE A 252 -7.08 19.04 15.00
C ILE A 252 -6.33 20.37 14.80
N GLY A 253 -6.32 20.92 13.56
CA GLY A 253 -5.71 22.21 13.25
C GLY A 253 -4.19 22.18 13.03
N LEU A 254 -3.57 21.01 12.98
CA LEU A 254 -2.14 20.83 12.66
C LEU A 254 -1.89 20.50 11.19
N GLY A 255 -2.92 20.50 10.37
CA GLY A 255 -2.85 20.17 8.95
C GLY A 255 -2.75 21.36 8.01
N VAL A 256 -3.40 21.21 6.87
CA VAL A 256 -3.53 22.26 5.85
C VAL A 256 -4.37 23.41 6.40
N ARG A 257 -3.96 24.64 6.08
CA ARG A 257 -4.67 25.85 6.56
C ARG A 257 -5.76 26.31 5.59
N PRO A 258 -6.91 26.78 6.10
CA PRO A 258 -7.85 27.51 5.27
C PRO A 258 -7.19 28.69 4.55
N PRO A 259 -7.65 29.07 3.35
CA PRO A 259 -8.88 28.66 2.67
C PRO A 259 -8.74 27.39 1.80
N THR A 260 -7.55 26.77 1.74
CA THR A 260 -7.29 25.61 0.87
C THR A 260 -8.25 24.47 1.19
N PRO A 261 -9.00 23.93 0.21
CA PRO A 261 -9.87 22.80 0.45
C PRO A 261 -9.05 21.53 0.67
N GLU A 262 -9.31 20.83 1.76
CA GLU A 262 -8.77 19.55 2.16
C GLU A 262 -9.82 18.85 3.02
N TRP A 263 -10.02 17.55 2.85
CA TRP A 263 -11.16 16.85 3.44
C TRP A 263 -11.18 16.90 4.97
N GLY A 264 -10.03 16.76 5.64
CA GLY A 264 -9.94 16.77 7.09
C GLY A 264 -10.31 18.12 7.70
N ILE A 265 -9.81 19.24 7.15
CA ILE A 265 -10.19 20.57 7.63
C ILE A 265 -11.66 20.89 7.31
N MET A 266 -12.20 20.40 6.17
CA MET A 266 -13.60 20.57 5.84
C MET A 266 -14.51 19.83 6.83
N VAL A 267 -14.12 18.61 7.26
CA VAL A 267 -14.84 17.88 8.32
C VAL A 267 -14.76 18.65 9.64
N ALA A 268 -13.59 19.18 10.00
CA ALA A 268 -13.39 19.97 11.23
C ALA A 268 -14.24 21.23 11.24
N GLU A 269 -14.25 22.01 10.13
CA GLU A 269 -15.09 23.18 9.98
C GLU A 269 -16.58 22.84 10.09
N GLY A 270 -17.02 21.72 9.48
CA GLY A 270 -18.41 21.26 9.50
C GLY A 270 -18.87 20.64 10.82
N ALA A 271 -17.95 20.12 11.63
CA ALA A 271 -18.29 19.38 12.87
C ALA A 271 -19.08 20.25 13.86
N SER A 272 -18.77 21.54 13.95
CA SER A 272 -19.46 22.49 14.83
C SER A 272 -20.91 22.77 14.42
N PHE A 273 -21.27 22.51 13.16
CA PHE A 273 -22.59 22.77 12.60
C PHE A 273 -23.52 21.54 12.58
N ILE A 274 -23.03 20.36 12.97
CA ILE A 274 -23.84 19.14 13.00
C ILE A 274 -25.01 19.29 14.01
N VAL A 275 -24.76 19.90 15.16
CA VAL A 275 -25.76 20.07 16.24
C VAL A 275 -26.86 21.04 15.84
N SER A 276 -26.53 22.05 15.02
CA SER A 276 -27.51 23.04 14.52
C SER A 276 -28.28 22.55 13.28
N GLY A 277 -27.92 21.38 12.75
CA GLY A 277 -28.67 20.71 11.69
C GLY A 277 -28.02 20.76 10.30
N GLU A 278 -26.91 21.50 10.14
CA GLU A 278 -26.18 21.64 8.87
C GLU A 278 -25.19 20.48 8.66
N TRP A 279 -25.69 19.26 8.77
CA TRP A 279 -24.92 18.02 8.74
C TRP A 279 -24.11 17.81 7.44
N TRP A 280 -24.57 18.38 6.32
CA TRP A 280 -23.94 18.20 4.99
C TRP A 280 -22.54 18.76 4.91
N ILE A 281 -22.20 19.78 5.73
CA ILE A 281 -20.89 20.43 5.72
C ILE A 281 -19.78 19.45 6.10
N ALA A 282 -20.02 18.59 7.10
CA ALA A 282 -19.07 17.56 7.53
C ALA A 282 -19.27 16.22 6.79
N PHE A 283 -20.52 15.89 6.45
CA PHE A 283 -20.88 14.59 5.88
C PHE A 283 -20.19 14.32 4.53
N PHE A 284 -20.31 15.25 3.58
CA PHE A 284 -19.77 15.00 2.24
C PHE A 284 -18.25 14.90 2.17
N PRO A 285 -17.44 15.75 2.83
CA PRO A 285 -16.00 15.54 2.89
C PRO A 285 -15.63 14.27 3.70
N GLY A 286 -16.38 13.94 4.75
CA GLY A 286 -16.22 12.68 5.48
C GLY A 286 -16.53 11.45 4.62
N LEU A 287 -17.55 11.52 3.78
CA LEU A 287 -17.89 10.49 2.80
C LEU A 287 -16.77 10.33 1.74
N ALA A 288 -16.19 11.43 1.27
CA ALA A 288 -15.06 11.37 0.34
C ALA A 288 -13.84 10.69 0.97
N LEU A 289 -13.51 11.00 2.23
CA LEU A 289 -12.48 10.30 3.01
C LEU A 289 -12.76 8.79 3.10
N MET A 290 -13.99 8.43 3.48
CA MET A 290 -14.40 7.03 3.59
C MET A 290 -14.24 6.29 2.26
N ILE A 291 -14.70 6.88 1.16
CA ILE A 291 -14.60 6.30 -0.19
C ILE A 291 -13.13 6.13 -0.60
N ALA A 292 -12.28 7.11 -0.35
CA ALA A 292 -10.87 7.05 -0.67
C ALA A 292 -10.16 5.94 0.11
N VAL A 293 -10.36 5.87 1.42
CA VAL A 293 -9.77 4.82 2.27
C VAL A 293 -10.26 3.43 1.86
N PHE A 294 -11.56 3.28 1.61
CA PHE A 294 -12.15 2.03 1.14
C PHE A 294 -11.54 1.61 -0.21
N CYS A 295 -11.42 2.55 -1.15
CA CYS A 295 -10.78 2.31 -2.44
C CYS A 295 -9.35 1.77 -2.30
N PHE A 296 -8.51 2.41 -1.47
CA PHE A 296 -7.12 1.99 -1.31
C PHE A 296 -6.98 0.63 -0.61
N ASN A 297 -7.86 0.28 0.32
CA ASN A 297 -7.88 -1.05 0.91
C ASN A 297 -8.25 -2.11 -0.13
N LEU A 298 -9.32 -1.91 -0.90
CA LEU A 298 -9.69 -2.82 -1.98
C LEU A 298 -8.62 -2.92 -3.08
N LEU A 299 -7.97 -1.80 -3.39
CA LEU A 299 -6.86 -1.79 -4.35
C LEU A 299 -5.68 -2.62 -3.85
N GLY A 300 -5.39 -2.57 -2.54
CA GLY A 300 -4.37 -3.41 -1.91
C GLY A 300 -4.65 -4.90 -2.08
N ASP A 301 -5.90 -5.32 -1.88
CA ASP A 301 -6.34 -6.69 -2.10
C ASP A 301 -6.24 -7.07 -3.60
N GLY A 302 -6.68 -6.18 -4.49
CA GLY A 302 -6.56 -6.37 -5.95
C GLY A 302 -5.11 -6.48 -6.44
N VAL A 303 -4.21 -5.66 -5.91
CA VAL A 303 -2.76 -5.75 -6.21
C VAL A 303 -2.17 -7.05 -5.67
N ARG A 304 -2.59 -7.49 -4.48
CA ARG A 304 -2.18 -8.78 -3.92
C ARG A 304 -2.58 -9.93 -4.82
N ASP A 305 -3.83 -9.94 -5.33
CA ASP A 305 -4.31 -10.96 -6.26
C ASP A 305 -3.52 -11.00 -7.58
N LEU A 306 -3.10 -9.83 -8.09
CA LEU A 306 -2.27 -9.72 -9.29
C LEU A 306 -0.85 -10.25 -9.09
N VAL A 307 -0.33 -10.16 -7.88
CA VAL A 307 1.06 -10.50 -7.55
C VAL A 307 1.21 -11.94 -7.07
N ASP A 308 0.12 -12.59 -6.62
CA ASP A 308 0.14 -13.95 -6.08
C ASP A 308 0.48 -14.98 -7.18
N PRO A 309 1.63 -15.70 -7.06
CA PRO A 309 2.02 -16.70 -8.05
C PRO A 309 1.09 -17.92 -8.08
N GLN A 310 0.36 -18.22 -6.99
CA GLN A 310 -0.49 -19.41 -6.89
C GLN A 310 -1.76 -19.30 -7.76
N ARG A 311 -2.15 -18.10 -8.16
CA ARG A 311 -3.27 -17.85 -9.08
C ARG A 311 -2.83 -17.77 -10.55
N ARG A 312 -1.59 -18.09 -10.87
CA ARG A 312 -1.06 -18.12 -12.25
C ARG A 312 -1.20 -19.49 -12.92
N THR A 313 -1.82 -20.48 -12.26
CA THR A 313 -2.04 -21.83 -12.81
C THR A 313 -3.48 -22.00 -13.32
#